data_ee59eaa07c8821fff536d2a76db3d509
#
_entry.id   ee59eaa07c8821fff536d2a76db3d509
#
_cell.length_a   1.000
_cell.length_b   1.000
_cell.length_c   1.000
_cell.angle_alpha   90.00
_cell.angle_beta   90.00
_cell.angle_gamma   90.00
#
_symmetry.space_group_name_H-M   'P 1'
#
loop_
_entity.id
_entity.type
_entity.pdbx_description
1 polymer ?
#
loop_
_entity_poly.entity_id
_entity_poly.type
_entity_poly.pdbx_seq_one_letter_code
_entity_poly.pdbx_strand_id
1 'polypeptide(L)' 'MELFKVVELLANGLPIPKEKRPHVLSGNYKGALECHVENDSLLIWIEQSSDGEEIIILSRFGSHSELF' A
#
# COMPACT_ATOMS: atom_id res chain seq x y z
N MET A 1 -1.06 10.31 -12.43
CA MET A 1 -1.24 10.45 -10.98
C MET A 1 -0.47 9.36 -10.25
N GLU A 2 0.24 9.71 -9.19
CA GLU A 2 1.10 8.76 -8.47
C GLU A 2 0.34 7.57 -7.89
N LEU A 3 -0.88 7.78 -7.43
CA LEU A 3 -1.68 6.69 -6.89
C LEU A 3 -1.92 5.60 -7.94
N PHE A 4 -2.25 5.98 -9.15
CA PHE A 4 -2.48 5.01 -10.23
C PHE A 4 -1.21 4.23 -10.55
N LYS A 5 -0.05 4.88 -10.48
CA LYS A 5 1.22 4.20 -10.72
C LYS A 5 1.48 3.13 -9.67
N VAL A 6 1.23 3.45 -8.40
CA VAL A 6 1.41 2.50 -7.31
C VAL A 6 0.43 1.34 -7.45
N VAL A 7 -0.84 1.63 -7.70
CA VAL A 7 -1.86 0.59 -7.86
C VAL A 7 -1.51 -0.32 -9.03
N GLU A 8 -1.03 0.26 -10.13
CA GLU A 8 -0.63 -0.54 -11.30
C GLU A 8 0.54 -1.46 -10.96
N LEU A 9 1.53 -0.98 -10.21
CA LEU A 9 2.64 -1.81 -9.76
C LEU A 9 2.14 -2.98 -8.91
N LEU A 10 1.25 -2.70 -7.96
CA LEU A 10 0.69 -3.73 -7.09
C LEU A 10 -0.10 -4.77 -7.89
N ALA A 11 -0.91 -4.30 -8.84
CA ALA A 11 -1.73 -5.19 -9.66
C ALA A 11 -0.90 -6.12 -10.53
N ASN A 12 0.29 -5.67 -10.93
CA ASN A 12 1.19 -6.46 -11.77
C ASN A 12 2.23 -7.26 -10.97
N GLY A 13 2.15 -7.23 -9.65
CA GLY A 13 3.10 -7.94 -8.81
C GLY A 13 4.50 -7.38 -8.83
N LEU A 14 4.65 -6.12 -9.21
CA LEU A 14 5.95 -5.47 -9.30
C LEU A 14 6.31 -4.78 -7.97
N PRO A 15 7.61 -4.66 -7.68
CA PRO A 15 8.04 -4.04 -6.42
C PRO A 15 7.78 -2.52 -6.42
N ILE A 16 7.46 -2.01 -5.25
CA ILE A 16 7.29 -0.57 -5.04
C ILE A 16 8.68 0.07 -4.97
N PRO A 17 8.92 1.19 -5.65
CA PRO A 17 10.22 1.88 -5.56
C PRO A 17 10.57 2.26 -4.12
N LYS A 18 11.84 2.18 -3.78
CA LYS A 18 12.34 2.47 -2.43
C LYS A 18 12.02 3.89 -1.98
N GLU A 19 11.96 4.81 -2.91
CA GLU A 19 11.66 6.21 -2.61
C GLU A 19 10.25 6.41 -2.05
N LYS A 20 9.35 5.45 -2.26
CA LYS A 20 8.00 5.49 -1.71
C LYS A 20 7.91 4.83 -0.34
N ARG A 21 9.03 4.35 0.18
CA ARG A 21 9.16 3.79 1.53
C ARG A 21 8.11 2.73 1.87
N PRO A 22 8.00 1.67 1.08
CA PRO A 22 7.06 0.59 1.40
C PRO A 22 7.50 -0.15 2.66
N HIS A 23 6.56 -0.37 3.58
CA HIS A 23 6.87 -1.09 4.82
C HIS A 23 5.61 -1.72 5.41
N VAL A 24 5.83 -2.71 6.27
CA VAL A 24 4.75 -3.40 6.97
C VAL A 24 4.40 -2.62 8.23
N LEU A 25 3.11 -2.42 8.45
CA LEU A 25 2.63 -1.71 9.62
C LEU A 25 2.49 -2.63 10.83
N SER A 26 2.48 -2.03 12.01
CA SER A 26 2.28 -2.74 13.27
C SER A 26 1.14 -2.09 14.05
N GLY A 27 0.81 -2.61 15.22
CA GLY A 27 -0.26 -2.06 16.03
C GLY A 27 -1.63 -2.36 15.42
N ASN A 28 -2.49 -1.35 15.36
CA ASN A 28 -3.84 -1.49 14.85
C ASN A 28 -3.91 -1.91 13.37
N TYR A 29 -2.84 -1.68 12.65
CA TYR A 29 -2.76 -2.02 11.22
C TYR A 29 -1.86 -3.23 10.96
N LYS A 30 -1.66 -4.06 11.97
CA LYS A 30 -0.81 -5.24 11.85
C LYS A 30 -1.19 -6.08 10.64
N GLY A 31 -0.21 -6.42 9.83
CA GLY A 31 -0.41 -7.21 8.62
C GLY A 31 -0.70 -6.39 7.37
N ALA A 32 -0.94 -5.09 7.52
CA ALA A 32 -1.11 -4.20 6.38
C ALA A 32 0.23 -3.63 5.95
N LEU A 33 0.30 -3.17 4.71
CA LEU A 33 1.48 -2.51 4.18
C LEU A 33 1.14 -1.06 3.88
N GLU A 34 2.15 -0.21 3.89
CA GLU A 34 2.00 1.22 3.66
C GLU A 34 3.11 1.70 2.74
N CYS A 35 2.81 2.65 1.88
CA CYS A 35 3.84 3.36 1.15
C CYS A 35 3.44 4.83 0.98
N HIS A 36 4.43 5.67 0.72
CA HIS A 36 4.21 7.07 0.41
C HIS A 36 3.90 7.21 -1.09
N VAL A 37 2.79 7.84 -1.42
CA VAL A 37 2.38 8.03 -2.80
C VAL A 37 2.84 9.39 -3.32
N GLU A 38 2.54 10.43 -2.55
CA GLU A 38 2.98 11.80 -2.84
C GLU A 38 3.43 12.42 -1.52
N ASN A 39 3.80 13.68 -1.52
CA ASN A 39 4.43 14.35 -0.37
C ASN A 39 3.86 13.95 0.99
N ASP A 40 2.54 13.99 1.14
CA ASP A 40 1.90 13.73 2.42
C ASP A 40 0.84 12.63 2.32
N SER A 41 0.74 11.99 1.18
CA SER A 41 -0.29 10.97 0.96
C SER A 41 0.28 9.58 1.15
N LEU A 42 -0.47 8.76 1.88
CA LEU A 42 -0.11 7.38 2.19
C LEU A 42 -1.16 6.44 1.63
N LEU A 43 -0.71 5.29 1.16
CA LEU A 43 -1.60 4.21 0.74
C LEU A 43 -1.39 3.02 1.65
N ILE A 44 -2.47 2.49 2.20
CA ILE A 44 -2.43 1.29 3.04
C ILE A 44 -3.21 0.19 2.33
N TRP A 45 -2.61 -0.99 2.21
CA TRP A 45 -3.25 -2.13 1.57
C TRP A 45 -2.93 -3.42 2.30
N ILE A 46 -3.69 -4.46 1.98
CA ILE A 46 -3.50 -5.79 2.52
C ILE A 46 -3.29 -6.75 1.36
N GLU A 47 -2.30 -7.61 1.49
CA GLU A 47 -2.03 -8.67 0.52
C GLU A 47 -2.50 -10.00 1.08
N GLN A 48 -3.29 -10.75 0.32
CA GLN A 48 -3.79 -12.05 0.71
C GLN A 48 -3.55 -13.06 -0.40
N SER A 49 -3.32 -14.32 -0.02
CA SER A 49 -3.24 -15.43 -0.96
C SER A 49 -4.36 -16.40 -0.65
N SER A 50 -5.09 -16.82 -1.67
CA SER A 50 -6.16 -17.78 -1.53
C SER A 50 -6.25 -18.63 -2.79
N ASP A 51 -6.20 -19.96 -2.63
CA ASP A 51 -6.32 -20.91 -3.73
C ASP A 51 -5.33 -20.64 -4.87
N GLY A 52 -4.12 -20.20 -4.54
CA GLY A 52 -3.09 -19.91 -5.52
C GLY A 52 -3.22 -18.55 -6.18
N GLU A 53 -4.19 -17.75 -5.77
CA GLU A 53 -4.36 -16.39 -6.28
C GLU A 53 -3.89 -15.38 -5.26
N GLU A 54 -3.29 -14.30 -5.75
CA GLU A 54 -2.92 -13.18 -4.90
C GLU A 54 -3.95 -12.08 -5.05
N ILE A 55 -4.44 -11.60 -3.91
CA ILE A 55 -5.46 -10.56 -3.85
C ILE A 55 -4.89 -9.36 -3.10
N ILE A 56 -5.04 -8.17 -3.68
CA ILE A 56 -4.61 -6.94 -3.04
C ILE A 56 -5.86 -6.14 -2.70
N ILE A 57 -6.02 -5.85 -1.42
CA ILE A 57 -7.16 -5.10 -0.92
C ILE A 57 -6.68 -3.71 -0.53
N LEU A 58 -7.11 -2.70 -1.27
CA LEU A 58 -6.78 -1.32 -0.93
C LEU A 58 -7.64 -0.91 0.26
N SER A 59 -6.99 -0.59 1.34
CA SER A 59 -7.67 -0.32 2.60
C SER A 59 -7.92 1.17 2.84
N ARG A 60 -6.88 2.00 2.78
CA ARG A 60 -7.01 3.42 3.07
C ARG A 60 -6.05 4.23 2.20
N PHE A 61 -6.46 5.44 1.92
CA PHE A 61 -5.62 6.41 1.22
C PHE A 61 -5.93 7.79 1.77
N GLY A 62 -4.90 8.52 2.15
CA GLY A 62 -5.06 9.86 2.70
C GLY A 62 -3.75 10.39 3.26
N SER A 63 -3.80 11.55 3.91
CA SER A 63 -2.62 12.13 4.52
C SER A 63 -2.29 11.39 5.81
N HIS A 64 -1.04 11.53 6.28
CA HIS A 64 -0.60 10.91 7.53
C HIS A 64 -1.49 11.34 8.70
N SER A 65 -1.84 12.62 8.76
CA SER A 65 -2.69 13.12 9.85
C SER A 65 -4.12 12.59 9.80
N GLU A 66 -4.61 12.24 8.61
CA GLU A 66 -5.94 11.65 8.48
C GLU A 66 -5.98 10.17 8.89
N LEU A 67 -4.89 9.43 8.65
CA LEU A 67 -4.82 7.99 8.89
C LEU A 67 -4.28 7.67 10.29
N PHE A 68 -3.49 8.52 10.84
CA PHE A 68 -2.86 8.38 12.13
C PHE A 68 -3.04 9.62 12.99
#